data_8cb7e92c1630adbc459efc34516b3cab
#
_entry.id   8cb7e92c1630adbc459efc34516b3cab
#
_cell.length_a   1.000
_cell.length_b   1.000
_cell.length_c   1.000
_cell.angle_alpha   90.00
_cell.angle_beta   90.00
_cell.angle_gamma   90.00
#
_symmetry.space_group_name_H-M   'P 1'
#
loop_
_entity.id
_entity.type
_entity.pdbx_description
1 polymer ?
#
loop_
_entity_poly.entity_id
_entity_poly.type
_entity_poly.pdbx_seq_one_letter_code
_entity_poly.pdbx_strand_id
1 'polypeptide(L)'
;MSEKDQAPTEKRLRDARKKGQIVYSSEVSAALVFLVVLAAIGSQAPRVFDTLRGLFDAMFAAMAARDPKQSISTVMSLALQGWLTLGIGIVVLAGAAGVAVSLAQVGGLVAFSRIAPSFERLNPASGMTRLFSMKSVVNLLKTGVKTLILCVTLWVLLRGSLSAPLQAGYLRPDAILAVTGKLLLSLAGWAALIFVAFAALDYAYQQYAF
;
A
#
# COMPACT_ATOMS: atom_id res chain seq x y z
N MET A 1 31.44 32.08 11.23
CA MET A 1 29.97 32.05 11.42
C MET A 1 29.38 33.10 10.50
N SER A 2 29.11 32.76 9.28
CA SER A 2 28.25 33.58 8.40
C SER A 2 28.00 32.81 7.11
N GLU A 3 26.92 33.06 6.45
CA GLU A 3 26.51 32.59 5.10
C GLU A 3 25.57 31.37 5.01
N LYS A 4 24.78 31.08 6.01
CA LYS A 4 23.67 30.12 5.81
C LYS A 4 22.26 30.75 5.78
N ASP A 5 22.16 32.08 5.79
CA ASP A 5 20.87 32.80 5.96
C ASP A 5 20.31 33.44 4.66
N GLN A 6 20.91 33.19 3.50
CA GLN A 6 20.32 33.66 2.25
C GLN A 6 19.51 32.53 1.58
N ALA A 7 18.24 32.80 1.35
CA ALA A 7 17.37 31.91 0.58
C ALA A 7 18.03 31.55 -0.76
N PRO A 8 18.02 30.28 -1.15
CA PRO A 8 18.66 29.81 -2.39
C PRO A 8 18.08 30.55 -3.60
N THR A 9 18.94 31.09 -4.47
CA THR A 9 18.51 31.74 -5.70
C THR A 9 17.77 30.76 -6.61
N GLU A 10 16.79 31.22 -7.39
CA GLU A 10 16.01 30.37 -8.33
C GLU A 10 16.91 29.57 -9.27
N LYS A 11 18.06 30.08 -9.66
CA LYS A 11 19.04 29.39 -10.50
C LYS A 11 19.62 28.17 -9.76
N ARG A 12 19.96 28.30 -8.49
CA ARG A 12 20.46 27.20 -7.64
C ARG A 12 19.38 26.13 -7.46
N LEU A 13 18.12 26.53 -7.26
CA LEU A 13 16.99 25.61 -7.18
C LEU A 13 16.77 24.84 -8.47
N ARG A 14 16.89 25.48 -9.64
CA ARG A 14 16.80 24.82 -10.96
C ARG A 14 17.93 23.83 -11.19
N ASP A 15 19.15 24.20 -10.82
CA ASP A 15 20.32 23.34 -10.97
C ASP A 15 20.29 22.15 -9.98
N ALA A 16 19.81 22.34 -8.78
CA ALA A 16 19.56 21.28 -7.81
C ALA A 16 18.47 20.30 -8.33
N ARG A 17 17.40 20.82 -8.91
CA ARG A 17 16.35 19.99 -9.56
C ARG A 17 16.91 19.18 -10.74
N LYS A 18 17.75 19.78 -11.60
CA LYS A 18 18.42 19.05 -12.70
C LYS A 18 19.36 17.95 -12.19
N LYS A 19 19.99 18.12 -11.04
CA LYS A 19 20.80 17.11 -10.35
C LYS A 19 19.96 16.07 -9.61
N GLY A 20 18.62 16.15 -9.70
CA GLY A 20 17.71 15.22 -9.04
C GLY A 20 17.64 15.41 -7.52
N GLN A 21 18.06 16.56 -6.98
CA GLN A 21 17.85 16.95 -5.59
C GLN A 21 16.44 17.55 -5.49
N ILE A 22 15.47 16.71 -5.21
CA ILE A 22 14.05 17.08 -5.11
C ILE A 22 13.53 16.56 -3.77
N VAL A 23 12.65 17.32 -3.14
CA VAL A 23 11.91 16.85 -1.96
C VAL A 23 11.02 15.70 -2.42
N TYR A 24 11.40 14.47 -2.09
CA TYR A 24 10.65 13.26 -2.42
C TYR A 24 10.38 12.49 -1.13
N SER A 25 9.11 12.34 -0.80
CA SER A 25 8.70 11.52 0.33
C SER A 25 8.12 10.18 -0.16
N SER A 26 8.83 9.11 0.16
CA SER A 26 8.35 7.75 -0.08
C SER A 26 7.09 7.44 0.74
N GLU A 27 6.92 8.07 1.89
CA GLU A 27 5.76 7.91 2.75
C GLU A 27 4.50 8.49 2.11
N VAL A 28 4.61 9.66 1.47
CA VAL A 28 3.49 10.26 0.71
C VAL A 28 3.10 9.37 -0.46
N SER A 29 4.09 8.85 -1.22
CA SER A 29 3.80 7.90 -2.31
C SER A 29 3.07 6.66 -1.79
N ALA A 30 3.56 6.06 -0.72
CA ALA A 30 2.96 4.86 -0.14
C ALA A 30 1.54 5.11 0.36
N ALA A 31 1.30 6.24 1.05
CA ALA A 31 -0.02 6.61 1.57
C ALA A 31 -1.03 6.83 0.43
N LEU A 32 -0.65 7.55 -0.61
CA LEU A 32 -1.54 7.84 -1.75
C LEU A 32 -1.86 6.57 -2.55
N VAL A 33 -0.86 5.73 -2.85
CA VAL A 33 -1.08 4.44 -3.53
C VAL A 33 -1.99 3.55 -2.67
N PHE A 34 -1.76 3.49 -1.36
CA PHE A 34 -2.60 2.72 -0.45
C PHE A 34 -4.06 3.18 -0.47
N LEU A 35 -4.30 4.50 -0.45
CA LEU A 35 -5.64 5.06 -0.56
C LEU A 35 -6.33 4.70 -1.88
N VAL A 36 -5.62 4.79 -3.00
CA VAL A 36 -6.15 4.41 -4.32
C VAL A 36 -6.52 2.93 -4.36
N VAL A 37 -5.64 2.06 -3.84
CA VAL A 37 -5.89 0.61 -3.77
C VAL A 37 -7.06 0.31 -2.84
N LEU A 38 -7.15 0.96 -1.69
CA LEU A 38 -8.25 0.78 -0.76
C LEU A 38 -9.59 1.21 -1.38
N ALA A 39 -9.63 2.33 -2.08
CA ALA A 39 -10.81 2.78 -2.80
C ALA A 39 -11.20 1.80 -3.92
N ALA A 40 -10.23 1.25 -4.65
CA ALA A 40 -10.45 0.24 -5.67
C ALA A 40 -11.03 -1.06 -5.09
N ILE A 41 -10.49 -1.55 -3.98
CA ILE A 41 -11.02 -2.74 -3.28
C ILE A 41 -12.45 -2.46 -2.80
N GLY A 42 -12.69 -1.30 -2.19
CA GLY A 42 -14.02 -0.91 -1.71
C GLY A 42 -15.05 -0.85 -2.84
N SER A 43 -14.69 -0.29 -4.00
CA SER A 43 -15.56 -0.21 -5.17
C SER A 43 -15.85 -1.56 -5.80
N GLN A 44 -14.95 -2.53 -5.67
CA GLN A 44 -15.11 -3.89 -6.18
C GLN A 44 -15.74 -4.86 -5.16
N ALA A 45 -16.00 -4.42 -3.94
CA ALA A 45 -16.57 -5.28 -2.90
C ALA A 45 -17.81 -6.08 -3.35
N PRO A 46 -18.83 -5.51 -4.04
CA PRO A 46 -19.95 -6.29 -4.54
C PRO A 46 -19.54 -7.41 -5.48
N ARG A 47 -18.61 -7.13 -6.40
CA ARG A 47 -18.11 -8.15 -7.36
C ARG A 47 -17.33 -9.26 -6.66
N VAL A 48 -16.57 -8.93 -5.63
CA VAL A 48 -15.86 -9.91 -4.79
C VAL A 48 -16.88 -10.85 -4.13
N PHE A 49 -17.96 -10.30 -3.56
CA PHE A 49 -19.02 -11.08 -2.94
C PHE A 49 -19.72 -12.00 -3.96
N ASP A 50 -20.07 -11.49 -5.13
CA ASP A 50 -20.72 -12.28 -6.18
C ASP A 50 -19.81 -13.42 -6.67
N THR A 51 -18.50 -13.14 -6.84
CA THR A 51 -17.51 -14.14 -7.24
C THR A 51 -17.36 -15.23 -6.18
N LEU A 52 -17.25 -14.84 -4.91
CA LEU A 52 -17.16 -15.81 -3.80
C LEU A 52 -18.43 -16.65 -3.70
N ARG A 53 -19.60 -16.04 -3.81
CA ARG A 53 -20.88 -16.76 -3.80
C ARG A 53 -20.96 -17.76 -4.95
N GLY A 54 -20.62 -17.34 -6.17
CA GLY A 54 -20.60 -18.23 -7.33
C GLY A 54 -19.61 -19.40 -7.17
N LEU A 55 -18.47 -19.17 -6.53
CA LEU A 55 -17.52 -20.24 -6.20
C LEU A 55 -18.10 -21.24 -5.19
N PHE A 56 -18.73 -20.75 -4.12
CA PHE A 56 -19.39 -21.64 -3.14
C PHE A 56 -20.50 -22.45 -3.79
N ASP A 57 -21.37 -21.83 -4.60
CA ASP A 57 -22.43 -22.53 -5.31
C ASP A 57 -21.88 -23.61 -6.26
N ALA A 58 -20.78 -23.30 -7.00
CA ALA A 58 -20.09 -24.24 -7.85
C ALA A 58 -19.44 -25.39 -7.06
N MET A 59 -18.87 -25.11 -5.89
CA MET A 59 -18.31 -26.15 -5.01
C MET A 59 -19.40 -27.11 -4.49
N PHE A 60 -20.54 -26.59 -4.04
CA PHE A 60 -21.66 -27.43 -3.60
C PHE A 60 -22.23 -28.25 -4.75
N ALA A 61 -22.39 -27.65 -5.94
CA ALA A 61 -22.81 -28.38 -7.13
C ALA A 61 -21.82 -29.49 -7.52
N ALA A 62 -20.52 -29.23 -7.39
CA ALA A 62 -19.45 -30.19 -7.65
C ALA A 62 -19.51 -31.41 -6.70
N MET A 63 -19.88 -31.20 -5.45
CA MET A 63 -20.03 -32.29 -4.46
C MET A 63 -21.19 -33.21 -4.78
N ALA A 64 -22.24 -32.70 -5.45
CA ALA A 64 -23.41 -33.46 -5.87
C ALA A 64 -23.27 -34.07 -7.28
N ALA A 65 -22.21 -33.76 -8.01
CA ALA A 65 -22.02 -34.18 -9.40
C ALA A 65 -21.58 -35.64 -9.53
N ARG A 66 -21.99 -36.28 -10.61
CA ARG A 66 -21.62 -37.67 -10.94
C ARG A 66 -20.18 -37.79 -11.45
N ASP A 67 -19.61 -36.73 -12.02
CA ASP A 67 -18.22 -36.67 -12.49
C ASP A 67 -17.41 -35.65 -11.68
N PRO A 68 -16.64 -36.11 -10.68
CA PRO A 68 -15.85 -35.22 -9.84
C PRO A 68 -14.74 -34.47 -10.60
N LYS A 69 -14.15 -35.07 -11.64
CA LYS A 69 -13.02 -34.45 -12.37
C LYS A 69 -13.47 -33.22 -13.16
N GLN A 70 -14.58 -33.33 -13.87
CA GLN A 70 -15.14 -32.23 -14.65
C GLN A 70 -15.61 -31.10 -13.72
N SER A 71 -16.21 -31.45 -12.60
CA SER A 71 -16.70 -30.50 -11.61
C SER A 71 -15.56 -29.72 -10.96
N ILE A 72 -14.43 -30.36 -10.60
CA ILE A 72 -13.26 -29.72 -10.05
C ILE A 72 -12.63 -28.75 -11.07
N SER A 73 -12.54 -29.16 -12.35
CA SER A 73 -11.97 -28.28 -13.38
C SER A 73 -12.81 -27.01 -13.58
N THR A 74 -14.13 -27.11 -13.48
CA THR A 74 -15.05 -25.97 -13.56
C THR A 74 -14.85 -25.02 -12.38
N VAL A 75 -14.79 -25.53 -11.15
CA VAL A 75 -14.55 -24.72 -9.95
C VAL A 75 -13.19 -24.02 -10.05
N MET A 76 -12.15 -24.74 -10.48
CA MET A 76 -10.80 -24.18 -10.64
C MET A 76 -10.76 -23.06 -11.69
N SER A 77 -11.45 -23.25 -12.83
CA SER A 77 -11.52 -22.23 -13.88
C SER A 77 -12.25 -20.96 -13.40
N LEU A 78 -13.35 -21.11 -12.66
CA LEU A 78 -14.10 -19.99 -12.07
C LEU A 78 -13.25 -19.25 -11.02
N ALA A 79 -12.54 -19.98 -10.16
CA ALA A 79 -11.63 -19.41 -9.18
C ALA A 79 -10.51 -18.61 -9.85
N LEU A 80 -9.86 -19.19 -10.87
CA LEU A 80 -8.78 -18.53 -11.60
C LEU A 80 -9.30 -17.28 -12.35
N GLN A 81 -10.43 -17.37 -13.02
CA GLN A 81 -11.06 -16.23 -13.68
C GLN A 81 -11.39 -15.11 -12.71
N GLY A 82 -12.03 -15.42 -11.58
CA GLY A 82 -12.36 -14.45 -10.54
C GLY A 82 -11.08 -13.77 -10.00
N TRP A 83 -10.05 -14.55 -9.70
CA TRP A 83 -8.77 -14.04 -9.19
C TRP A 83 -8.05 -13.15 -10.22
N LEU A 84 -8.00 -13.56 -11.49
CA LEU A 84 -7.36 -12.77 -12.55
C LEU A 84 -8.12 -11.46 -12.81
N THR A 85 -9.46 -11.52 -12.88
CA THR A 85 -10.28 -10.33 -13.18
C THR A 85 -10.19 -9.28 -12.09
N LEU A 86 -10.27 -9.69 -10.82
CA LEU A 86 -10.20 -8.79 -9.67
C LEU A 86 -8.76 -8.36 -9.37
N GLY A 87 -7.81 -9.31 -9.39
CA GLY A 87 -6.43 -9.07 -8.98
C GLY A 87 -5.64 -8.22 -9.98
N ILE A 88 -5.70 -8.55 -11.27
CA ILE A 88 -4.96 -7.80 -12.31
C ILE A 88 -5.39 -6.35 -12.33
N GLY A 89 -6.69 -6.05 -12.23
CA GLY A 89 -7.21 -4.70 -12.20
C GLY A 89 -6.61 -3.86 -11.06
N ILE A 90 -6.53 -4.43 -9.86
CA ILE A 90 -5.95 -3.78 -8.68
C ILE A 90 -4.45 -3.57 -8.86
N VAL A 91 -3.71 -4.57 -9.37
CA VAL A 91 -2.26 -4.47 -9.59
C VAL A 91 -1.92 -3.39 -10.62
N VAL A 92 -2.64 -3.37 -11.75
CA VAL A 92 -2.45 -2.35 -12.79
C VAL A 92 -2.76 -0.95 -12.24
N LEU A 93 -3.85 -0.81 -11.49
CA LEU A 93 -4.23 0.46 -10.87
C LEU A 93 -3.20 0.92 -9.84
N ALA A 94 -2.71 0.02 -8.99
CA ALA A 94 -1.66 0.31 -8.01
C ALA A 94 -0.35 0.76 -8.69
N GLY A 95 0.05 0.07 -9.74
CA GLY A 95 1.22 0.43 -10.54
C GLY A 95 1.07 1.81 -11.21
N ALA A 96 -0.07 2.05 -11.85
CA ALA A 96 -0.37 3.34 -12.48
C ALA A 96 -0.41 4.48 -11.45
N ALA A 97 -1.05 4.26 -10.30
CA ALA A 97 -1.07 5.24 -9.20
C ALA A 97 0.34 5.52 -8.68
N GLY A 98 1.17 4.48 -8.49
CA GLY A 98 2.56 4.64 -8.04
C GLY A 98 3.39 5.48 -9.01
N VAL A 99 3.26 5.23 -10.31
CA VAL A 99 3.92 6.03 -11.35
C VAL A 99 3.39 7.47 -11.33
N ALA A 100 2.08 7.67 -11.32
CA ALA A 100 1.45 9.00 -11.32
C ALA A 100 1.86 9.83 -10.10
N VAL A 101 1.82 9.25 -8.91
CA VAL A 101 2.23 9.92 -7.66
C VAL A 101 3.72 10.27 -7.68
N SER A 102 4.57 9.35 -8.15
CA SER A 102 6.01 9.59 -8.26
C SER A 102 6.30 10.72 -9.26
N LEU A 103 5.66 10.73 -10.41
CA LEU A 103 5.79 11.80 -11.41
C LEU A 103 5.30 13.14 -10.87
N ALA A 104 4.19 13.16 -10.14
CA ALA A 104 3.65 14.37 -9.53
C ALA A 104 4.61 14.96 -8.47
N GLN A 105 5.24 14.13 -7.64
CA GLN A 105 6.22 14.60 -6.65
C GLN A 105 7.51 15.10 -7.28
N VAL A 106 7.97 14.46 -8.36
CA VAL A 106 9.23 14.82 -9.06
C VAL A 106 9.01 15.99 -10.04
N GLY A 107 7.74 16.40 -10.26
CA GLY A 107 7.42 17.47 -11.22
C GLY A 107 7.70 17.10 -12.67
N GLY A 108 7.57 15.81 -13.05
CA GLY A 108 7.77 15.31 -14.40
C GLY A 108 9.23 15.24 -14.85
N LEU A 109 10.20 15.57 -14.00
CA LEU A 109 11.61 15.51 -14.34
C LEU A 109 12.14 14.07 -14.21
N VAL A 110 12.30 13.39 -15.33
CA VAL A 110 12.98 12.09 -15.39
C VAL A 110 14.49 12.33 -15.42
N ALA A 111 15.15 12.14 -14.28
CA ALA A 111 16.60 12.23 -14.17
C ALA A 111 17.25 10.94 -14.70
N PHE A 112 17.39 10.82 -16.01
CA PHE A 112 18.04 9.67 -16.68
C PHE A 112 19.48 9.44 -16.17
N SER A 113 20.15 10.48 -15.67
CA SER A 113 21.49 10.38 -15.10
C SER A 113 21.59 9.46 -13.86
N ARG A 114 20.47 9.18 -13.17
CA ARG A 114 20.44 8.26 -12.04
C ARG A 114 20.27 6.78 -12.42
N ILE A 115 19.87 6.52 -13.68
CA ILE A 115 19.68 5.16 -14.21
C ILE A 115 21.01 4.60 -14.71
N ALA A 116 22.00 5.46 -14.99
CA ALA A 116 23.32 5.01 -15.42
C ALA A 116 23.98 4.12 -14.35
N PRO A 117 24.45 2.91 -14.72
CA PRO A 117 25.10 2.00 -13.80
C PRO A 117 26.41 2.65 -13.29
N SER A 118 26.52 2.82 -11.97
CA SER A 118 27.72 3.30 -11.32
C SER A 118 28.35 2.16 -10.51
N PHE A 119 29.56 1.76 -10.86
CA PHE A 119 30.30 0.68 -10.19
C PHE A 119 30.57 1.00 -8.70
N GLU A 120 30.61 2.27 -8.31
CA GLU A 120 30.73 2.69 -6.92
C GLU A 120 29.55 2.22 -6.03
N ARG A 121 28.38 1.97 -6.61
CA ARG A 121 27.22 1.46 -5.88
C ARG A 121 27.28 -0.04 -5.61
N LEU A 122 28.18 -0.75 -6.28
CA LEU A 122 28.39 -2.20 -6.13
C LEU A 122 29.39 -2.53 -5.02
N ASN A 123 30.03 -1.53 -4.39
CA ASN A 123 30.95 -1.77 -3.30
C ASN A 123 30.22 -2.14 -2.00
N PRO A 124 30.34 -3.41 -1.51
CA PRO A 124 29.63 -3.86 -0.31
C PRO A 124 30.06 -3.13 0.96
N ALA A 125 31.32 -2.67 1.03
CA ALA A 125 31.82 -1.93 2.19
C ALA A 125 31.10 -0.57 2.35
N SER A 126 30.83 0.14 1.25
CA SER A 126 30.07 1.41 1.28
C SER A 126 28.58 1.17 1.61
N GLY A 127 28.04 0.00 1.29
CA GLY A 127 26.70 -0.43 1.66
C GLY A 127 26.56 -0.62 3.17
N MET A 128 27.53 -1.30 3.80
CA MET A 128 27.51 -1.54 5.25
C MET A 128 27.63 -0.24 6.07
N THR A 129 28.48 0.68 5.69
CA THR A 129 28.60 1.98 6.38
C THR A 129 27.34 2.82 6.28
N ARG A 130 26.57 2.69 5.18
CA ARG A 130 25.27 3.35 5.05
C ARG A 130 24.20 2.75 5.95
N LEU A 131 24.22 1.42 6.17
CA LEU A 131 23.26 0.74 7.06
C LEU A 131 23.41 1.22 8.51
N PHE A 132 24.66 1.48 8.97
CA PHE A 132 24.95 1.96 10.32
C PHE A 132 25.05 3.49 10.42
N SER A 133 24.58 4.22 9.41
CA SER A 133 24.53 5.69 9.47
C SER A 133 23.45 6.15 10.44
N MET A 134 23.66 7.31 11.12
CA MET A 134 22.65 7.94 11.98
C MET A 134 21.32 8.15 11.25
N LYS A 135 21.36 8.42 9.96
CA LYS A 135 20.17 8.56 9.12
C LYS A 135 19.37 7.25 9.03
N SER A 136 20.07 6.12 8.92
CA SER A 136 19.42 4.80 8.89
C SER A 136 18.81 4.44 10.24
N VAL A 137 19.48 4.75 11.34
CA VAL A 137 18.97 4.54 12.70
C VAL A 137 17.70 5.37 12.94
N VAL A 138 17.69 6.64 12.54
CA VAL A 138 16.51 7.51 12.64
C VAL A 138 15.36 6.99 11.80
N ASN A 139 15.63 6.51 10.57
CA ASN A 139 14.60 5.93 9.73
C ASN A 139 14.06 4.63 10.32
N LEU A 140 14.92 3.78 10.88
CA LEU A 140 14.50 2.55 11.57
C LEU A 140 13.59 2.87 12.75
N LEU A 141 13.95 3.86 13.55
CA LEU A 141 13.15 4.30 14.70
C LEU A 141 11.78 4.84 14.25
N LYS A 142 11.75 5.72 13.24
CA LYS A 142 10.49 6.22 12.64
C LYS A 142 9.60 5.08 12.16
N THR A 143 10.16 4.12 11.43
CA THR A 143 9.42 2.96 10.92
C THR A 143 8.93 2.07 12.07
N GLY A 144 9.76 1.84 13.09
CA GLY A 144 9.40 1.07 14.28
C GLY A 144 8.23 1.70 15.04
N VAL A 145 8.27 3.01 15.29
CA VAL A 145 7.19 3.75 15.95
C VAL A 145 5.90 3.68 15.13
N LYS A 146 5.98 3.89 13.82
CA LYS A 146 4.83 3.78 12.91
C LYS A 146 4.20 2.38 12.97
N THR A 147 5.03 1.34 12.88
CA THR A 147 4.57 -0.04 12.94
C THR A 147 3.93 -0.35 14.29
N LEU A 148 4.52 0.12 15.39
CA LEU A 148 3.97 -0.07 16.73
C LEU A 148 2.59 0.59 16.86
N ILE A 149 2.44 1.84 16.43
CA ILE A 149 1.16 2.55 16.46
C ILE A 149 0.12 1.82 15.62
N LEU A 150 0.49 1.35 14.43
CA LEU A 150 -0.40 0.57 13.57
C LEU A 150 -0.83 -0.73 14.25
N CYS A 151 0.10 -1.49 14.81
CA CYS A 151 -0.19 -2.74 15.52
C CYS A 151 -1.11 -2.52 16.72
N VAL A 152 -0.85 -1.49 17.54
CA VAL A 152 -1.68 -1.15 18.69
C VAL A 152 -3.09 -0.76 18.25
N THR A 153 -3.20 0.08 17.21
CA THR A 153 -4.51 0.50 16.67
C THR A 153 -5.30 -0.70 16.15
N LEU A 154 -4.67 -1.56 15.35
CA LEU A 154 -5.31 -2.77 14.84
C LEU A 154 -5.72 -3.71 15.98
N TRP A 155 -4.89 -3.86 17.00
CA TRP A 155 -5.20 -4.66 18.18
C TRP A 155 -6.41 -4.15 18.95
N VAL A 156 -6.49 -2.84 19.19
CA VAL A 156 -7.63 -2.21 19.88
C VAL A 156 -8.91 -2.37 19.08
N LEU A 157 -8.85 -2.12 17.76
CA LEU A 157 -9.99 -2.28 16.86
C LEU A 157 -10.48 -3.73 16.78
N LEU A 158 -9.55 -4.69 16.65
CA LEU A 158 -9.90 -6.11 16.64
C LEU A 158 -10.56 -6.54 17.94
N ARG A 159 -10.00 -6.17 19.09
CA ARG A 159 -10.61 -6.50 20.39
C ARG A 159 -12.02 -5.95 20.53
N GLY A 160 -12.24 -4.70 20.10
CA GLY A 160 -13.58 -4.08 20.16
C GLY A 160 -14.58 -4.67 19.17
N SER A 161 -14.10 -5.27 18.08
CA SER A 161 -14.95 -5.77 17.00
C SER A 161 -15.19 -7.29 17.03
N LEU A 162 -14.48 -8.04 17.87
CA LEU A 162 -14.59 -9.51 17.93
C LEU A 162 -15.97 -10.02 18.39
N SER A 163 -16.70 -9.22 19.16
CA SER A 163 -18.04 -9.58 19.61
C SER A 163 -19.05 -9.73 18.47
N ALA A 164 -18.93 -8.89 17.43
CA ALA A 164 -19.85 -8.92 16.29
C ALA A 164 -19.72 -10.19 15.41
N PRO A 165 -18.50 -10.62 14.99
CA PRO A 165 -18.35 -11.88 14.25
C PRO A 165 -18.71 -13.13 15.07
N LEU A 166 -18.46 -13.13 16.38
CA LEU A 166 -18.79 -14.25 17.26
C LEU A 166 -20.30 -14.44 17.37
N GLN A 167 -21.06 -13.35 17.41
CA GLN A 167 -22.52 -13.39 17.40
C GLN A 167 -23.06 -13.71 15.97
N ALA A 168 -22.30 -13.41 14.93
CA ALA A 168 -22.66 -13.68 13.55
C ALA A 168 -22.73 -15.18 13.21
N GLY A 169 -22.14 -16.07 14.02
CA GLY A 169 -22.23 -17.52 13.85
C GLY A 169 -23.66 -18.06 13.83
N TYR A 170 -24.63 -17.30 14.36
CA TYR A 170 -26.07 -17.60 14.31
C TYR A 170 -26.81 -16.91 13.16
N LEU A 171 -26.09 -16.11 12.35
CA LEU A 171 -26.66 -15.35 11.25
C LEU A 171 -26.54 -16.13 9.94
N ARG A 172 -27.31 -15.68 8.94
CA ARG A 172 -27.21 -16.19 7.57
C ARG A 172 -25.82 -15.88 6.99
N PRO A 173 -25.29 -16.71 6.08
CA PRO A 173 -23.97 -16.53 5.46
C PRO A 173 -23.75 -15.13 4.88
N ASP A 174 -24.80 -14.54 4.27
CA ASP A 174 -24.76 -13.18 3.71
C ASP A 174 -24.45 -12.12 4.79
N ALA A 175 -24.99 -12.28 5.99
CA ALA A 175 -24.77 -11.36 7.10
C ALA A 175 -23.35 -11.50 7.67
N ILE A 176 -22.79 -12.71 7.71
CA ILE A 176 -21.40 -12.96 8.12
C ILE A 176 -20.43 -12.23 7.18
N LEU A 177 -20.64 -12.39 5.87
CA LEU A 177 -19.82 -11.73 4.86
C LEU A 177 -19.91 -10.19 4.98
N ALA A 178 -21.11 -9.65 5.16
CA ALA A 178 -21.33 -8.21 5.30
C ALA A 178 -20.63 -7.66 6.55
N VAL A 179 -20.73 -8.33 7.70
CA VAL A 179 -20.08 -7.91 8.96
C VAL A 179 -18.57 -7.98 8.82
N THR A 180 -18.04 -9.08 8.26
CA THR A 180 -16.60 -9.26 8.04
C THR A 180 -16.05 -8.23 7.06
N GLY A 181 -16.74 -7.99 5.95
CA GLY A 181 -16.36 -6.99 4.96
C GLY A 181 -16.33 -5.57 5.55
N LYS A 182 -17.34 -5.20 6.35
CA LYS A 182 -17.38 -3.91 7.04
C LYS A 182 -16.23 -3.77 8.04
N LEU A 183 -15.91 -4.83 8.77
CA LEU A 183 -14.79 -4.84 9.70
C LEU A 183 -13.45 -4.64 8.97
N LEU A 184 -13.21 -5.39 7.89
CA LEU A 184 -11.99 -5.28 7.08
C LEU A 184 -11.84 -3.88 6.48
N LEU A 185 -12.89 -3.29 5.93
CA LEU A 185 -12.88 -1.93 5.40
C LEU A 185 -12.62 -0.89 6.49
N SER A 186 -13.19 -1.08 7.69
CA SER A 186 -12.93 -0.22 8.84
C SER A 186 -11.45 -0.28 9.27
N LEU A 187 -10.89 -1.49 9.40
CA LEU A 187 -9.48 -1.68 9.74
C LEU A 187 -8.55 -1.04 8.69
N ALA A 188 -8.84 -1.26 7.42
CA ALA A 188 -8.08 -0.68 6.32
C ALA A 188 -8.23 0.87 6.28
N GLY A 189 -9.39 1.41 6.60
CA GLY A 189 -9.63 2.85 6.72
C GLY A 189 -8.80 3.49 7.83
N TRP A 190 -8.75 2.87 9.00
CA TRP A 190 -7.89 3.33 10.10
C TRP A 190 -6.40 3.23 9.74
N ALA A 191 -5.98 2.15 9.11
CA ALA A 191 -4.62 2.03 8.60
C ALA A 191 -4.29 3.14 7.60
N ALA A 192 -5.19 3.44 6.66
CA ALA A 192 -5.03 4.53 5.70
C ALA A 192 -4.86 5.88 6.39
N LEU A 193 -5.66 6.16 7.41
CA LEU A 193 -5.59 7.41 8.18
C LEU A 193 -4.23 7.55 8.88
N ILE A 194 -3.73 6.48 9.47
CA ILE A 194 -2.41 6.44 10.11
C ILE A 194 -1.31 6.69 9.06
N PHE A 195 -1.37 6.03 7.88
CA PHE A 195 -0.40 6.24 6.81
C PHE A 195 -0.40 7.68 6.32
N VAL A 196 -1.57 8.30 6.14
CA VAL A 196 -1.70 9.71 5.73
C VAL A 196 -1.13 10.64 6.77
N ALA A 197 -1.40 10.42 8.05
CA ALA A 197 -0.85 11.23 9.14
C ALA A 197 0.69 11.18 9.16
N PHE A 198 1.28 9.98 9.06
CA PHE A 198 2.74 9.83 8.99
C PHE A 198 3.32 10.44 7.72
N ALA A 199 2.65 10.31 6.57
CA ALA A 199 3.07 10.92 5.32
C ALA A 199 3.09 12.46 5.42
N ALA A 200 2.07 13.05 6.04
CA ALA A 200 2.02 14.50 6.28
C ALA A 200 3.15 14.97 7.20
N LEU A 201 3.41 14.25 8.28
CA LEU A 201 4.51 14.55 9.21
C LEU A 201 5.88 14.43 8.53
N ASP A 202 6.09 13.37 7.73
CA ASP A 202 7.34 13.16 7.00
C ASP A 202 7.55 14.24 5.94
N TYR A 203 6.50 14.62 5.22
CA TYR A 203 6.55 15.69 4.23
C TYR A 203 6.89 17.05 4.88
N ALA A 204 6.22 17.39 5.99
CA ALA A 204 6.51 18.61 6.74
C ALA A 204 7.97 18.65 7.25
N TYR A 205 8.45 17.52 7.78
CA TYR A 205 9.85 17.40 8.20
C TYR A 205 10.83 17.59 7.05
N GLN A 206 10.54 16.99 5.88
CA GLN A 206 11.40 17.13 4.70
C GLN A 206 11.41 18.56 4.16
N GLN A 207 10.27 19.25 4.19
CA GLN A 207 10.20 20.67 3.81
C GLN A 207 11.02 21.57 4.74
N TYR A 208 11.03 21.27 6.05
CA TYR A 208 11.82 22.04 7.02
C TYR A 208 13.30 21.74 6.94
N ALA A 209 13.69 20.54 6.57
CA ALA A 209 15.09 20.10 6.49
C ALA A 209 15.79 20.47 5.18
N PHE A 210 15.04 20.97 4.15
CA PHE A 210 15.53 21.34 2.83
C PHE A 210 15.74 22.85 2.73
#